data_75d16cfba33d3b6e27c6c925cf0cffb7
#
_entry.id   75d16cfba33d3b6e27c6c925cf0cffb7
#
_cell.length_a   1.000
_cell.length_b   1.000
_cell.length_c   1.000
_cell.angle_alpha   90.00
_cell.angle_beta   90.00
_cell.angle_gamma   90.00
#
_symmetry.space_group_name_H-M   'P 1'
#
loop_
_entity.id
_entity.type
_entity.pdbx_description
1 polymer ?
#
loop_
_entity_poly.entity_id
_entity_poly.type
_entity_poly.pdbx_seq_one_letter_code
_entity_poly.pdbx_strand_id
1 'polypeptide(L)'
;MLSEDLLYEKEDEIYDKVDTPLFHLIGEAADELGVDAYIVGGYVRDLLLYRPSKDIDIVSIGRGIDLAQAVAGRLGRGARISVFARFGTAQVKQGDLEIEFVGARRESYTPDSRKPFVEDGTLEEDQERRDFTVNALAICLNADRFGQLVDPFDGLHDMEALTLRTPLDPDITFSDDPLRMMRAIRFASQLGFFIDPDTFAAIGRNAGRIEIISAERIATEFNKILLSPRPSIGLELFEKTGLMKLVFPELLELKGAETRDGIGHKDNLTHTYKVVDNMAKALATARPGHEMNLWLLWAALLHDIGKPRTKRFDQRLGWTFHNHNFIGMKMVSKIFRRLRLPLDHKMHYVEKLVDLHMRPATLVDEGVTDSAVRRLLFEAGDDIDDLMLLVEADITSKNPQRVRKYLDNYKVVRQKLVDIEEKDRIRNFQPPISGQLIMDTFALTPCREVGLIKDAIKDAILDGTIPNEYEPAYEFMLREAAALGLTPAKK
;
A
#
# COMPACT_ATOMS: atom_id res chain seq x y z
N MET A 1 -13.02 -15.90 -31.13
CA MET A 1 -14.35 -15.31 -31.40
C MET A 1 -15.34 -15.98 -30.48
N LEU A 2 -15.99 -15.24 -29.62
CA LEU A 2 -17.15 -15.69 -28.85
C LEU A 2 -18.25 -16.12 -29.84
N SER A 3 -19.04 -17.15 -29.49
CA SER A 3 -20.21 -17.49 -30.31
C SER A 3 -21.19 -16.30 -30.29
N GLU A 4 -21.91 -16.09 -31.40
CA GLU A 4 -22.94 -15.04 -31.49
C GLU A 4 -23.95 -15.12 -30.33
N ASP A 5 -24.31 -16.32 -29.91
CA ASP A 5 -25.22 -16.56 -28.78
C ASP A 5 -24.67 -16.01 -27.45
N LEU A 6 -23.37 -16.15 -27.20
CA LEU A 6 -22.72 -15.67 -25.98
C LEU A 6 -22.61 -14.12 -25.94
N LEU A 7 -22.44 -13.52 -27.12
CA LEU A 7 -22.47 -12.06 -27.26
C LEU A 7 -23.86 -11.49 -26.96
N TYR A 8 -24.93 -12.13 -27.42
CA TYR A 8 -26.30 -11.72 -27.13
C TYR A 8 -26.65 -11.87 -25.64
N GLU A 9 -26.28 -12.97 -25.00
CA GLU A 9 -26.48 -13.15 -23.55
C GLU A 9 -25.74 -12.07 -22.73
N LYS A 10 -24.57 -11.67 -23.18
CA LYS A 10 -23.78 -10.62 -22.52
C LYS A 10 -24.35 -9.22 -22.77
N GLU A 11 -24.92 -8.93 -23.94
CA GLU A 11 -25.56 -7.66 -24.25
C GLU A 11 -26.81 -7.45 -23.40
N ASP A 12 -27.67 -8.46 -23.22
CA ASP A 12 -28.82 -8.40 -22.32
C ASP A 12 -28.39 -8.14 -20.88
N GLU A 13 -27.34 -8.84 -20.41
CA GLU A 13 -26.78 -8.65 -19.07
C GLU A 13 -26.22 -7.23 -18.88
N ILE A 14 -25.53 -6.69 -19.87
CA ILE A 14 -24.98 -5.34 -19.86
C ILE A 14 -26.11 -4.31 -19.80
N TYR A 15 -27.13 -4.49 -20.63
CA TYR A 15 -28.29 -3.63 -20.65
C TYR A 15 -28.94 -3.54 -19.28
N ASP A 16 -29.25 -4.67 -18.66
CA ASP A 16 -29.84 -4.72 -17.32
C ASP A 16 -29.04 -3.99 -16.26
N LYS A 17 -27.69 -4.05 -16.35
CA LYS A 17 -26.79 -3.39 -15.40
C LYS A 17 -26.68 -1.90 -15.59
N VAL A 18 -26.85 -1.38 -16.82
CA VAL A 18 -26.79 0.05 -17.13
C VAL A 18 -28.18 0.71 -17.22
N ASP A 19 -29.26 -0.07 -17.18
CA ASP A 19 -30.65 0.42 -17.16
C ASP A 19 -30.97 1.10 -15.83
N THR A 20 -30.39 2.27 -15.65
CA THR A 20 -30.55 3.10 -14.44
C THR A 20 -30.94 4.53 -14.81
N PRO A 21 -31.70 5.22 -13.92
CA PRO A 21 -32.09 6.63 -14.17
C PRO A 21 -30.91 7.55 -14.47
N LEU A 22 -29.74 7.27 -13.87
CA LEU A 22 -28.54 8.08 -14.09
C LEU A 22 -28.04 7.95 -15.53
N PHE A 23 -27.89 6.74 -16.04
CA PHE A 23 -27.35 6.54 -17.39
C PHE A 23 -28.32 6.97 -18.48
N HIS A 24 -29.62 6.81 -18.26
CA HIS A 24 -30.64 7.39 -19.15
C HIS A 24 -30.57 8.91 -19.17
N LEU A 25 -30.46 9.56 -18.01
CA LEU A 25 -30.31 11.02 -17.91
C LEU A 25 -29.08 11.53 -18.69
N ILE A 26 -27.95 10.79 -18.63
CA ILE A 26 -26.74 11.15 -19.39
C ILE A 26 -26.99 10.96 -20.89
N GLY A 27 -27.60 9.84 -21.30
CA GLY A 27 -27.94 9.56 -22.68
C GLY A 27 -28.88 10.61 -23.30
N GLU A 28 -29.95 10.96 -22.59
CA GLU A 28 -30.88 12.02 -23.02
C GLU A 28 -30.17 13.37 -23.16
N ALA A 29 -29.26 13.71 -22.24
CA ALA A 29 -28.46 14.93 -22.34
C ALA A 29 -27.54 14.92 -23.55
N ALA A 30 -26.95 13.77 -23.88
CA ALA A 30 -26.13 13.61 -25.07
C ALA A 30 -26.92 13.70 -26.36
N ASP A 31 -28.11 13.08 -26.45
CA ASP A 31 -29.01 13.13 -27.60
C ASP A 31 -29.47 14.57 -27.89
N GLU A 32 -29.81 15.33 -26.87
CA GLU A 32 -30.19 16.76 -27.04
C GLU A 32 -29.02 17.62 -27.53
N LEU A 33 -27.79 17.29 -27.13
CA LEU A 33 -26.57 17.98 -27.60
C LEU A 33 -26.14 17.52 -29.00
N GLY A 34 -26.74 16.42 -29.50
CA GLY A 34 -26.34 15.78 -30.76
C GLY A 34 -24.93 15.19 -30.72
N VAL A 35 -24.54 14.60 -29.58
CA VAL A 35 -23.22 13.93 -29.38
C VAL A 35 -23.43 12.50 -28.95
N ASP A 36 -22.51 11.61 -29.34
CA ASP A 36 -22.47 10.26 -28.84
C ASP A 36 -21.79 10.26 -27.45
N ALA A 37 -22.34 9.48 -26.51
CA ALA A 37 -21.81 9.34 -25.16
C ALA A 37 -21.67 7.86 -24.76
N TYR A 38 -20.57 7.54 -24.08
CA TYR A 38 -20.23 6.17 -23.71
C TYR A 38 -19.70 6.12 -22.27
N ILE A 39 -20.12 5.10 -21.53
CA ILE A 39 -19.42 4.68 -20.32
C ILE A 39 -18.16 3.95 -20.76
N VAL A 40 -17.01 4.22 -20.13
CA VAL A 40 -15.72 3.65 -20.58
C VAL A 40 -14.83 3.21 -19.41
N GLY A 41 -13.78 2.47 -19.72
CA GLY A 41 -12.65 2.24 -18.83
C GLY A 41 -12.90 1.25 -17.69
N GLY A 42 -12.37 1.59 -16.53
CA GLY A 42 -12.41 0.72 -15.34
C GLY A 42 -13.80 0.38 -14.86
N TYR A 43 -14.77 1.30 -15.02
CA TYR A 43 -16.15 1.07 -14.62
C TYR A 43 -16.78 -0.07 -15.44
N VAL A 44 -16.61 -0.08 -16.77
CA VAL A 44 -17.14 -1.13 -17.66
C VAL A 44 -16.53 -2.49 -17.31
N ARG A 45 -15.20 -2.54 -17.13
CA ARG A 45 -14.49 -3.75 -16.69
C ARG A 45 -15.06 -4.26 -15.36
N ASP A 46 -15.17 -3.40 -14.36
CA ASP A 46 -15.59 -3.80 -13.01
C ASP A 46 -17.07 -4.22 -12.99
N LEU A 47 -17.91 -3.57 -13.79
CA LEU A 47 -19.32 -3.96 -14.01
C LEU A 47 -19.41 -5.39 -14.56
N LEU A 48 -18.59 -5.73 -15.56
CA LEU A 48 -18.57 -7.05 -16.17
C LEU A 48 -17.94 -8.13 -15.26
N LEU A 49 -17.00 -7.71 -14.37
CA LEU A 49 -16.38 -8.58 -13.36
C LEU A 49 -17.17 -8.68 -12.06
N TYR A 50 -18.39 -8.12 -11.98
CA TYR A 50 -19.21 -8.07 -10.75
C TYR A 50 -18.48 -7.45 -9.55
N ARG A 51 -17.62 -6.46 -9.82
CA ARG A 51 -16.87 -5.72 -8.80
C ARG A 51 -17.53 -4.36 -8.54
N PRO A 52 -17.64 -3.92 -7.29
CA PRO A 52 -18.15 -2.59 -7.01
C PRO A 52 -17.19 -1.54 -7.57
N SER A 53 -17.73 -0.57 -8.32
CA SER A 53 -17.01 0.60 -8.80
C SER A 53 -17.84 1.85 -8.57
N LYS A 54 -17.19 2.93 -8.16
CA LYS A 54 -17.85 4.26 -7.98
C LYS A 54 -17.33 5.29 -8.98
N ASP A 55 -16.22 5.01 -9.63
CA ASP A 55 -15.56 5.95 -10.56
C ASP A 55 -16.17 5.75 -11.95
N ILE A 56 -17.11 6.64 -12.33
CA ILE A 56 -17.80 6.59 -13.61
C ILE A 56 -17.09 7.54 -14.57
N ASP A 57 -16.54 6.98 -15.66
CA ASP A 57 -15.92 7.73 -16.74
C ASP A 57 -16.85 7.76 -17.95
N ILE A 58 -17.19 8.96 -18.42
CA ILE A 58 -18.00 9.18 -19.62
C ILE A 58 -17.13 9.82 -20.69
N VAL A 59 -17.08 9.20 -21.85
CA VAL A 59 -16.50 9.78 -23.07
C VAL A 59 -17.62 10.25 -23.98
N SER A 60 -17.52 11.49 -24.46
CA SER A 60 -18.39 11.99 -25.53
C SER A 60 -17.59 12.28 -26.80
N ILE A 61 -18.20 12.04 -27.95
CA ILE A 61 -17.58 12.41 -29.23
C ILE A 61 -17.77 13.91 -29.41
N GLY A 62 -16.73 14.69 -29.07
CA GLY A 62 -16.71 16.15 -29.08
C GLY A 62 -16.84 16.78 -27.69
N ARG A 63 -17.95 17.37 -27.38
CA ARG A 63 -18.18 18.35 -26.28
C ARG A 63 -18.33 17.76 -24.87
N GLY A 64 -17.26 17.16 -24.30
CA GLY A 64 -17.32 16.55 -22.94
C GLY A 64 -17.72 17.52 -21.82
N ILE A 65 -17.23 18.77 -21.87
CA ILE A 65 -17.55 19.79 -20.86
C ILE A 65 -19.03 20.22 -20.99
N ASP A 66 -19.52 20.37 -22.22
CA ASP A 66 -20.94 20.77 -22.46
C ASP A 66 -21.89 19.67 -21.95
N LEU A 67 -21.55 18.40 -22.19
CA LEU A 67 -22.31 17.25 -21.67
C LEU A 67 -22.32 17.24 -20.14
N ALA A 68 -21.16 17.46 -19.50
CA ALA A 68 -21.07 17.55 -18.04
C ALA A 68 -21.98 18.68 -17.46
N GLN A 69 -22.00 19.83 -18.11
CA GLN A 69 -22.86 20.96 -17.73
C GLN A 69 -24.35 20.62 -17.85
N ALA A 70 -24.73 19.98 -18.97
CA ALA A 70 -26.12 19.56 -19.20
C ALA A 70 -26.56 18.52 -18.15
N VAL A 71 -25.69 17.54 -17.84
CA VAL A 71 -25.98 16.52 -16.82
C VAL A 71 -26.07 17.15 -15.43
N ALA A 72 -25.16 18.04 -15.05
CA ALA A 72 -25.22 18.72 -13.76
C ALA A 72 -26.50 19.55 -13.58
N GLY A 73 -26.94 20.22 -14.66
CA GLY A 73 -28.21 20.96 -14.67
C GLY A 73 -29.43 20.07 -14.43
N ARG A 74 -29.43 18.85 -14.99
CA ARG A 74 -30.55 17.89 -14.85
C ARG A 74 -30.54 17.18 -13.49
N LEU A 75 -29.37 16.92 -12.92
CA LEU A 75 -29.24 16.39 -11.56
C LEU A 75 -29.76 17.38 -10.50
N GLY A 76 -29.79 18.68 -10.82
CA GLY A 76 -30.44 19.68 -10.02
C GLY A 76 -29.72 20.09 -8.75
N ARG A 77 -30.48 20.39 -7.68
CA ARG A 77 -29.93 20.93 -6.44
C ARG A 77 -28.96 19.92 -5.78
N GLY A 78 -27.73 20.39 -5.49
CA GLY A 78 -26.67 19.60 -4.86
C GLY A 78 -25.62 19.08 -5.83
N ALA A 79 -25.89 19.11 -7.14
CA ALA A 79 -24.85 18.79 -8.13
C ALA A 79 -23.82 19.93 -8.21
N ARG A 80 -22.54 19.55 -8.15
CA ARG A 80 -21.40 20.47 -8.31
C ARG A 80 -20.59 20.05 -9.52
N ILE A 81 -20.21 21.02 -10.35
CA ILE A 81 -19.36 20.78 -11.51
C ILE A 81 -17.99 21.45 -11.30
N SER A 82 -16.94 20.74 -11.61
CA SER A 82 -15.56 21.24 -11.69
C SER A 82 -15.07 21.09 -13.13
N VAL A 83 -14.70 22.19 -13.79
CA VAL A 83 -14.26 22.19 -15.18
C VAL A 83 -12.75 22.36 -15.24
N PHE A 84 -12.08 21.47 -15.96
CA PHE A 84 -10.66 21.48 -16.23
C PHE A 84 -10.39 21.76 -17.71
N ALA A 85 -10.72 23.00 -18.13
CA ALA A 85 -10.73 23.42 -19.54
C ALA A 85 -9.43 23.09 -20.30
N ARG A 86 -8.27 23.22 -19.63
CA ARG A 86 -6.96 22.89 -20.23
C ARG A 86 -6.84 21.42 -20.66
N PHE A 87 -7.60 20.53 -20.02
CA PHE A 87 -7.58 19.08 -20.27
C PHE A 87 -8.81 18.60 -21.03
N GLY A 88 -9.76 19.49 -21.33
CA GLY A 88 -11.02 19.12 -21.98
C GLY A 88 -11.90 18.20 -21.11
N THR A 89 -11.73 18.24 -19.77
CA THR A 89 -12.44 17.37 -18.83
C THR A 89 -13.30 18.17 -17.87
N ALA A 90 -14.36 17.53 -17.35
CA ALA A 90 -15.17 18.07 -16.28
C ALA A 90 -15.60 16.95 -15.34
N GLN A 91 -15.78 17.28 -14.06
CA GLN A 91 -16.22 16.36 -13.03
C GLN A 91 -17.52 16.85 -12.42
N VAL A 92 -18.51 15.97 -12.33
CA VAL A 92 -19.80 16.22 -11.68
C VAL A 92 -19.88 15.39 -10.41
N LYS A 93 -20.18 16.07 -9.28
CA LYS A 93 -20.35 15.43 -7.96
C LYS A 93 -21.72 15.74 -7.38
N GLN A 94 -22.40 14.70 -6.86
CA GLN A 94 -23.63 14.83 -6.09
C GLN A 94 -23.70 13.76 -5.00
N GLY A 95 -23.58 14.17 -3.73
CA GLY A 95 -23.42 13.21 -2.63
C GLY A 95 -22.18 12.34 -2.83
N ASP A 96 -22.37 11.02 -2.82
CA ASP A 96 -21.30 10.04 -3.07
C ASP A 96 -21.07 9.74 -4.56
N LEU A 97 -21.90 10.30 -5.45
CA LEU A 97 -21.77 10.12 -6.89
C LEU A 97 -20.68 11.05 -7.43
N GLU A 98 -19.77 10.49 -8.20
CA GLU A 98 -18.70 11.20 -8.90
C GLU A 98 -18.61 10.68 -10.34
N ILE A 99 -18.73 11.59 -11.30
CA ILE A 99 -18.70 11.27 -12.73
C ILE A 99 -17.67 12.17 -13.40
N GLU A 100 -16.74 11.59 -14.12
CA GLU A 100 -15.79 12.32 -14.97
C GLU A 100 -16.26 12.30 -16.43
N PHE A 101 -16.25 13.47 -17.08
CA PHE A 101 -16.59 13.64 -18.47
C PHE A 101 -15.38 14.09 -19.26
N VAL A 102 -15.11 13.40 -20.38
CA VAL A 102 -13.96 13.66 -21.24
C VAL A 102 -14.44 13.64 -22.69
N GLY A 103 -13.98 14.57 -23.53
CA GLY A 103 -14.12 14.44 -24.99
C GLY A 103 -13.25 13.30 -25.50
N ALA A 104 -13.74 12.51 -26.48
CA ALA A 104 -12.91 11.52 -27.16
C ALA A 104 -11.70 12.19 -27.78
N ARG A 105 -10.53 11.59 -27.62
CA ARG A 105 -9.28 12.23 -28.01
C ARG A 105 -8.29 11.26 -28.62
N ARG A 106 -7.52 11.77 -29.55
CA ARG A 106 -6.31 11.16 -30.08
C ARG A 106 -5.11 11.77 -29.36
N GLU A 107 -4.17 10.92 -28.99
CA GLU A 107 -2.92 11.33 -28.35
C GLU A 107 -1.72 10.98 -29.23
N SER A 108 -0.77 11.89 -29.32
CA SER A 108 0.54 11.65 -29.94
C SER A 108 1.66 12.01 -28.98
N TYR A 109 2.72 11.20 -28.95
CA TYR A 109 3.80 11.31 -27.97
C TYR A 109 5.13 11.62 -28.64
N THR A 110 6.03 12.27 -27.92
CA THR A 110 7.43 12.45 -28.32
C THR A 110 8.32 11.56 -27.46
N PRO A 111 9.47 11.08 -27.99
CA PRO A 111 10.32 10.12 -27.26
C PRO A 111 10.80 10.59 -25.88
N ASP A 112 10.98 11.90 -25.70
CA ASP A 112 11.54 12.48 -24.46
C ASP A 112 10.48 12.97 -23.48
N SER A 113 9.19 12.79 -23.80
CA SER A 113 8.09 13.27 -22.98
C SER A 113 6.93 12.28 -22.99
N ARG A 114 6.39 12.02 -21.79
CA ARG A 114 5.12 11.31 -21.63
C ARG A 114 3.90 12.23 -21.74
N LYS A 115 4.08 13.54 -21.95
CA LYS A 115 2.96 14.47 -22.12
C LYS A 115 2.51 14.40 -23.58
N PRO A 116 1.29 13.90 -23.86
CA PRO A 116 0.79 13.83 -25.21
C PRO A 116 0.44 15.20 -25.76
N PHE A 117 0.51 15.32 -27.08
CA PHE A 117 -0.31 16.26 -27.80
C PHE A 117 -1.71 15.64 -27.92
N VAL A 118 -2.72 16.40 -27.56
CA VAL A 118 -4.12 15.96 -27.51
C VAL A 118 -4.93 16.70 -28.55
N GLU A 119 -5.63 15.93 -29.37
CA GLU A 119 -6.57 16.43 -30.39
C GLU A 119 -7.92 15.71 -30.22
N ASP A 120 -8.99 16.31 -30.72
CA ASP A 120 -10.28 15.64 -30.77
C ASP A 120 -10.17 14.37 -31.63
N GLY A 121 -10.74 13.28 -31.16
CA GLY A 121 -10.63 11.96 -31.77
C GLY A 121 -11.97 11.25 -31.89
N THR A 122 -11.93 10.09 -32.51
CA THR A 122 -13.04 9.14 -32.57
C THR A 122 -13.08 8.29 -31.29
N LEU A 123 -14.14 7.52 -31.08
CA LEU A 123 -14.21 6.56 -29.97
C LEU A 123 -13.09 5.51 -30.10
N GLU A 124 -12.84 5.00 -31.31
CA GLU A 124 -11.79 3.99 -31.56
C GLU A 124 -10.41 4.53 -31.23
N GLU A 125 -10.07 5.75 -31.65
CA GLU A 125 -8.80 6.41 -31.30
C GLU A 125 -8.68 6.63 -29.78
N ASP A 126 -9.77 6.89 -29.05
CA ASP A 126 -9.77 6.97 -27.60
C ASP A 126 -9.54 5.60 -26.95
N GLN A 127 -10.10 4.53 -27.53
CA GLN A 127 -9.91 3.16 -27.05
C GLN A 127 -8.49 2.64 -27.35
N GLU A 128 -7.92 2.93 -28.54
CA GLU A 128 -6.56 2.56 -28.94
C GLU A 128 -5.48 3.05 -27.97
N ARG A 129 -5.63 4.30 -27.49
CA ARG A 129 -4.65 4.92 -26.59
C ARG A 129 -4.71 4.39 -25.16
N ARG A 130 -5.66 3.53 -24.80
CA ARG A 130 -5.78 2.97 -23.45
C ARG A 130 -4.70 1.95 -23.16
N ASP A 131 -4.50 1.66 -21.88
CA ASP A 131 -3.44 0.77 -21.43
C ASP A 131 -3.68 -0.71 -21.82
N PHE A 132 -4.91 -1.22 -21.57
CA PHE A 132 -5.25 -2.63 -21.78
C PHE A 132 -6.62 -2.77 -22.44
N THR A 133 -6.80 -3.85 -23.21
CA THR A 133 -8.05 -4.21 -23.90
C THR A 133 -9.23 -4.26 -22.95
N VAL A 134 -9.05 -4.83 -21.76
CA VAL A 134 -10.09 -4.92 -20.71
C VAL A 134 -10.51 -3.55 -20.15
N ASN A 135 -9.74 -2.50 -20.36
CA ASN A 135 -10.04 -1.12 -20.00
C ASN A 135 -10.44 -0.28 -21.24
N ALA A 136 -10.43 -0.88 -22.43
CA ALA A 136 -10.79 -0.22 -23.68
C ALA A 136 -12.25 -0.48 -24.08
N LEU A 137 -13.02 -1.19 -23.29
CA LEU A 137 -14.44 -1.43 -23.48
C LEU A 137 -15.24 -0.14 -23.30
N ALA A 138 -16.29 0.03 -24.12
CA ALA A 138 -17.22 1.15 -24.04
C ALA A 138 -18.67 0.66 -24.14
N ILE A 139 -19.60 1.33 -23.44
CA ILE A 139 -21.05 1.06 -23.52
C ILE A 139 -21.76 2.33 -23.93
N CYS A 140 -22.55 2.27 -25.02
CA CYS A 140 -23.29 3.41 -25.54
C CYS A 140 -24.45 3.80 -24.62
N LEU A 141 -24.66 5.11 -24.44
CA LEU A 141 -25.73 5.66 -23.63
C LEU A 141 -26.83 6.36 -24.46
N ASN A 142 -26.61 6.63 -25.75
CA ASN A 142 -27.61 7.24 -26.63
C ASN A 142 -28.80 6.32 -26.83
N ALA A 143 -30.01 6.87 -26.92
CA ALA A 143 -31.25 6.12 -26.91
C ALA A 143 -31.34 5.08 -28.04
N ASP A 144 -30.78 5.37 -29.23
CA ASP A 144 -30.81 4.47 -30.39
C ASP A 144 -29.94 3.21 -30.23
N ARG A 145 -28.94 3.23 -29.37
CA ARG A 145 -27.96 2.17 -29.13
C ARG A 145 -27.69 1.96 -27.64
N PHE A 146 -28.63 2.30 -26.78
CA PHE A 146 -28.44 2.24 -25.32
C PHE A 146 -28.09 0.82 -24.87
N GLY A 147 -27.02 0.69 -24.09
CA GLY A 147 -26.50 -0.58 -23.58
C GLY A 147 -25.63 -1.36 -24.57
N GLN A 148 -25.48 -0.90 -25.82
CA GLN A 148 -24.61 -1.59 -26.79
C GLN A 148 -23.13 -1.51 -26.38
N LEU A 149 -22.49 -2.69 -26.34
CA LEU A 149 -21.05 -2.82 -26.09
C LEU A 149 -20.25 -2.51 -27.35
N VAL A 150 -19.19 -1.70 -27.20
CA VAL A 150 -18.22 -1.39 -28.27
C VAL A 150 -16.85 -1.93 -27.84
N ASP A 151 -16.41 -2.98 -28.50
CA ASP A 151 -15.18 -3.71 -28.15
C ASP A 151 -14.34 -4.03 -29.41
N PRO A 152 -13.63 -3.04 -29.98
CA PRO A 152 -12.86 -3.24 -31.20
C PRO A 152 -11.55 -4.03 -30.98
N PHE A 153 -11.14 -4.28 -29.72
CA PHE A 153 -9.87 -4.90 -29.37
C PHE A 153 -10.01 -6.24 -28.64
N ASP A 154 -11.17 -6.89 -28.72
CA ASP A 154 -11.44 -8.19 -28.07
C ASP A 154 -11.21 -8.18 -26.55
N GLY A 155 -11.50 -7.04 -25.89
CA GLY A 155 -11.33 -6.91 -24.44
C GLY A 155 -12.22 -7.84 -23.63
N LEU A 156 -13.42 -8.16 -24.12
CA LEU A 156 -14.31 -9.13 -23.48
C LEU A 156 -13.71 -10.54 -23.49
N HIS A 157 -13.10 -10.94 -24.62
CA HIS A 157 -12.39 -12.21 -24.72
C HIS A 157 -11.18 -12.27 -23.79
N ASP A 158 -10.38 -11.21 -23.74
CA ASP A 158 -9.23 -11.13 -22.82
C ASP A 158 -9.66 -11.16 -21.36
N MET A 159 -10.83 -10.58 -21.03
CA MET A 159 -11.41 -10.63 -19.68
C MET A 159 -11.82 -12.06 -19.30
N GLU A 160 -12.45 -12.81 -20.20
CA GLU A 160 -12.81 -14.22 -19.96
C GLU A 160 -11.56 -15.11 -19.86
N ALA A 161 -10.53 -14.82 -20.64
CA ALA A 161 -9.23 -15.48 -20.56
C ALA A 161 -8.38 -15.02 -19.37
N LEU A 162 -8.88 -14.08 -18.52
CA LEU A 162 -8.16 -13.47 -17.41
C LEU A 162 -6.80 -12.90 -17.84
N THR A 163 -6.77 -12.24 -19.00
CA THR A 163 -5.52 -11.79 -19.66
C THR A 163 -5.46 -10.27 -19.74
N LEU A 164 -4.30 -9.71 -19.47
CA LEU A 164 -3.96 -8.29 -19.69
C LEU A 164 -3.12 -8.17 -20.98
N ARG A 165 -3.72 -7.55 -21.98
CA ARG A 165 -3.11 -7.28 -23.28
C ARG A 165 -3.30 -5.81 -23.64
N THR A 166 -2.33 -5.22 -24.33
CA THR A 166 -2.47 -3.84 -24.85
C THR A 166 -3.32 -3.82 -26.13
N PRO A 167 -4.13 -2.76 -26.37
CA PRO A 167 -4.91 -2.65 -27.61
C PRO A 167 -4.04 -2.63 -28.86
N LEU A 168 -2.91 -1.94 -28.79
CA LEU A 168 -1.91 -1.85 -29.86
C LEU A 168 -0.61 -2.56 -29.47
N ASP A 169 0.42 -2.41 -30.30
CA ASP A 169 1.77 -2.90 -30.01
C ASP A 169 2.22 -2.46 -28.60
N PRO A 170 2.57 -3.42 -27.72
CA PRO A 170 2.93 -3.11 -26.36
C PRO A 170 4.21 -2.28 -26.24
N ASP A 171 5.16 -2.37 -27.18
CA ASP A 171 6.35 -1.52 -27.17
C ASP A 171 5.99 -0.05 -27.39
N ILE A 172 5.03 0.25 -28.27
CA ILE A 172 4.50 1.60 -28.48
C ILE A 172 3.77 2.05 -27.21
N THR A 173 2.86 1.23 -26.71
CA THR A 173 2.04 1.54 -25.52
C THR A 173 2.89 1.90 -24.30
N PHE A 174 3.98 1.16 -24.04
CA PHE A 174 4.87 1.41 -22.91
C PHE A 174 5.91 2.50 -23.18
N SER A 175 6.26 2.73 -24.45
CA SER A 175 7.07 3.88 -24.84
C SER A 175 6.32 5.20 -24.64
N ASP A 176 5.05 5.24 -24.97
CA ASP A 176 4.19 6.43 -24.87
C ASP A 176 3.97 6.84 -23.40
N ASP A 177 3.52 5.94 -22.56
CA ASP A 177 3.44 6.15 -21.11
C ASP A 177 4.03 4.97 -20.33
N PRO A 178 5.29 5.06 -19.90
CA PRO A 178 5.96 3.99 -19.16
C PRO A 178 5.29 3.60 -17.84
N LEU A 179 4.43 4.46 -17.25
CA LEU A 179 3.67 4.10 -16.06
C LEU A 179 2.72 2.93 -16.32
N ARG A 180 2.31 2.71 -17.56
CA ARG A 180 1.47 1.57 -17.95
C ARG A 180 2.11 0.22 -17.64
N MET A 181 3.44 0.15 -17.58
CA MET A 181 4.18 -1.04 -17.12
C MET A 181 3.85 -1.35 -15.65
N MET A 182 3.86 -0.35 -14.78
CA MET A 182 3.45 -0.50 -13.38
C MET A 182 1.96 -0.82 -13.25
N ARG A 183 1.13 -0.25 -14.11
CA ARG A 183 -0.31 -0.53 -14.15
C ARG A 183 -0.60 -1.97 -14.57
N ALA A 184 0.16 -2.55 -15.52
CA ALA A 184 0.06 -3.97 -15.89
C ALA A 184 0.28 -4.87 -14.67
N ILE A 185 1.36 -4.65 -13.94
CA ILE A 185 1.70 -5.38 -12.72
C ILE A 185 0.63 -5.22 -11.65
N ARG A 186 0.15 -3.99 -11.45
CA ARG A 186 -0.92 -3.70 -10.52
C ARG A 186 -2.21 -4.46 -10.86
N PHE A 187 -2.67 -4.38 -12.09
CA PHE A 187 -3.91 -5.06 -12.51
C PHE A 187 -3.77 -6.58 -12.42
N ALA A 188 -2.61 -7.14 -12.79
CA ALA A 188 -2.35 -8.56 -12.58
C ALA A 188 -2.51 -8.97 -11.11
N SER A 189 -1.99 -8.15 -10.19
CA SER A 189 -2.10 -8.40 -8.75
C SER A 189 -3.50 -8.18 -8.19
N GLN A 190 -4.20 -7.12 -8.64
CA GLN A 190 -5.52 -6.75 -8.15
C GLN A 190 -6.66 -7.62 -8.69
N LEU A 191 -6.58 -7.98 -9.96
CA LEU A 191 -7.61 -8.74 -10.67
C LEU A 191 -7.32 -10.25 -10.69
N GLY A 192 -6.07 -10.65 -10.42
CA GLY A 192 -5.63 -12.03 -10.58
C GLY A 192 -5.46 -12.44 -12.04
N PHE A 193 -5.23 -11.48 -12.94
CA PHE A 193 -5.07 -11.72 -14.37
C PHE A 193 -3.63 -12.02 -14.72
N PHE A 194 -3.42 -12.77 -15.79
CA PHE A 194 -2.11 -13.01 -16.39
C PHE A 194 -1.77 -11.87 -17.36
N ILE A 195 -0.51 -11.51 -17.45
CA ILE A 195 -0.04 -10.58 -18.48
C ILE A 195 0.26 -11.43 -19.73
N ASP A 196 -0.29 -11.03 -20.86
CA ASP A 196 0.00 -11.65 -22.16
C ASP A 196 1.51 -11.74 -22.39
N PRO A 197 2.05 -12.85 -22.96
CA PRO A 197 3.49 -13.05 -23.08
C PRO A 197 4.23 -11.94 -23.83
N ASP A 198 3.66 -11.42 -24.92
CA ASP A 198 4.28 -10.35 -25.71
C ASP A 198 4.25 -9.03 -24.95
N THR A 199 3.13 -8.75 -24.28
CA THR A 199 2.97 -7.60 -23.38
C THR A 199 3.97 -7.67 -22.21
N PHE A 200 4.13 -8.85 -21.59
CA PHE A 200 5.11 -9.07 -20.53
C PHE A 200 6.56 -8.85 -21.01
N ALA A 201 6.91 -9.41 -22.17
CA ALA A 201 8.25 -9.25 -22.76
C ALA A 201 8.55 -7.78 -23.08
N ALA A 202 7.54 -7.03 -23.56
CA ALA A 202 7.66 -5.60 -23.84
C ALA A 202 7.93 -4.76 -22.59
N ILE A 203 7.35 -5.13 -21.42
CA ILE A 203 7.68 -4.46 -20.14
C ILE A 203 9.19 -4.57 -19.90
N GLY A 204 9.77 -5.75 -20.04
CA GLY A 204 11.21 -5.96 -19.86
C GLY A 204 12.06 -5.12 -20.82
N ARG A 205 11.67 -5.06 -22.10
CA ARG A 205 12.39 -4.25 -23.13
C ARG A 205 12.33 -2.76 -22.82
N ASN A 206 11.20 -2.27 -22.30
CA ASN A 206 10.96 -0.85 -22.04
C ASN A 206 11.22 -0.43 -20.60
N ALA A 207 11.67 -1.34 -19.72
CA ALA A 207 11.82 -1.10 -18.28
C ALA A 207 12.62 0.18 -17.97
N GLY A 208 13.70 0.45 -18.73
CA GLY A 208 14.53 1.64 -18.53
C GLY A 208 13.77 2.96 -18.69
N ARG A 209 12.67 2.99 -19.44
CA ARG A 209 11.87 4.20 -19.59
C ARG A 209 11.10 4.61 -18.34
N ILE A 210 11.02 3.74 -17.33
CA ILE A 210 10.38 4.08 -16.05
C ILE A 210 11.06 5.28 -15.36
N GLU A 211 12.32 5.56 -15.68
CA GLU A 211 13.10 6.66 -15.09
C GLU A 211 12.55 8.05 -15.43
N ILE A 212 11.75 8.19 -16.51
CA ILE A 212 11.09 9.48 -16.81
C ILE A 212 9.83 9.73 -15.99
N ILE A 213 9.36 8.72 -15.25
CA ILE A 213 8.17 8.81 -14.40
C ILE A 213 8.54 9.36 -13.01
N SER A 214 7.73 10.28 -12.50
CA SER A 214 7.96 10.80 -11.15
C SER A 214 7.80 9.72 -10.08
N ALA A 215 8.61 9.79 -9.03
CA ALA A 215 8.60 8.83 -7.95
C ALA A 215 7.24 8.75 -7.25
N GLU A 216 6.50 9.87 -7.15
CA GLU A 216 5.15 9.92 -6.58
C GLU A 216 4.16 9.05 -7.34
N ARG A 217 4.21 9.07 -8.67
CA ARG A 217 3.33 8.25 -9.51
C ARG A 217 3.68 6.77 -9.43
N ILE A 218 4.98 6.46 -9.43
CA ILE A 218 5.46 5.09 -9.21
C ILE A 218 5.00 4.57 -7.85
N ALA A 219 5.19 5.38 -6.78
CA ALA A 219 4.78 5.03 -5.43
C ALA A 219 3.25 4.80 -5.33
N THR A 220 2.46 5.61 -6.03
CA THR A 220 1.00 5.43 -6.07
C THR A 220 0.61 4.07 -6.66
N GLU A 221 1.21 3.66 -7.78
CA GLU A 221 0.94 2.34 -8.37
C GLU A 221 1.48 1.21 -7.47
N PHE A 222 2.67 1.38 -6.89
CA PHE A 222 3.26 0.41 -5.98
C PHE A 222 2.41 0.20 -4.71
N ASN A 223 1.89 1.28 -4.12
CA ASN A 223 0.96 1.20 -2.99
C ASN A 223 -0.30 0.40 -3.33
N LYS A 224 -0.83 0.56 -4.55
CA LYS A 224 -1.98 -0.23 -5.02
C LYS A 224 -1.63 -1.71 -5.22
N ILE A 225 -0.39 -2.04 -5.56
CA ILE A 225 0.10 -3.43 -5.59
C ILE A 225 0.09 -4.01 -4.17
N LEU A 226 0.64 -3.29 -3.19
CA LEU A 226 0.65 -3.73 -1.79
C LEU A 226 -0.77 -3.93 -1.22
N LEU A 227 -1.72 -3.08 -1.62
CA LEU A 227 -3.12 -3.17 -1.20
C LEU A 227 -3.94 -4.24 -1.95
N SER A 228 -3.33 -4.97 -2.87
CA SER A 228 -4.02 -6.06 -3.58
C SER A 228 -4.24 -7.28 -2.67
N PRO A 229 -5.18 -8.18 -3.00
CA PRO A 229 -5.43 -9.38 -2.20
C PRO A 229 -4.23 -10.32 -2.06
N ARG A 230 -3.34 -10.33 -3.07
CA ARG A 230 -2.10 -11.11 -3.10
C ARG A 230 -0.95 -10.28 -3.66
N PRO A 231 -0.36 -9.42 -2.83
CA PRO A 231 0.73 -8.52 -3.25
C PRO A 231 1.94 -9.25 -3.85
N SER A 232 2.21 -10.50 -3.43
CA SER A 232 3.31 -11.30 -3.96
C SER A 232 3.26 -11.45 -5.49
N ILE A 233 2.07 -11.55 -6.09
CA ILE A 233 1.91 -11.63 -7.55
C ILE A 233 2.55 -10.41 -8.20
N GLY A 234 2.19 -9.22 -7.73
CA GLY A 234 2.74 -7.97 -8.25
C GLY A 234 4.23 -7.82 -7.97
N LEU A 235 4.69 -8.19 -6.76
CA LEU A 235 6.11 -8.11 -6.39
C LEU A 235 6.99 -9.05 -7.23
N GLU A 236 6.53 -10.27 -7.50
CA GLU A 236 7.22 -11.21 -8.38
C GLU A 236 7.28 -10.72 -9.83
N LEU A 237 6.19 -10.16 -10.35
CA LEU A 237 6.17 -9.58 -11.70
C LEU A 237 7.10 -8.36 -11.78
N PHE A 238 7.12 -7.53 -10.75
CA PHE A 238 8.00 -6.38 -10.64
C PHE A 238 9.48 -6.78 -10.66
N GLU A 239 9.83 -7.89 -10.02
CA GLU A 239 11.16 -8.49 -10.08
C GLU A 239 11.47 -9.05 -11.48
N LYS A 240 10.59 -9.92 -12.01
CA LYS A 240 10.80 -10.64 -13.28
C LYS A 240 10.90 -9.72 -14.50
N THR A 241 10.23 -8.58 -14.47
CA THR A 241 10.29 -7.57 -15.55
C THR A 241 11.52 -6.67 -15.48
N GLY A 242 12.33 -6.76 -14.41
CA GLY A 242 13.49 -5.90 -14.22
C GLY A 242 13.18 -4.52 -13.63
N LEU A 243 11.91 -4.14 -13.46
CA LEU A 243 11.51 -2.86 -12.90
C LEU A 243 11.96 -2.70 -11.44
N MET A 244 12.00 -3.80 -10.66
CA MET A 244 12.47 -3.75 -9.28
C MET A 244 13.90 -3.25 -9.15
N LYS A 245 14.78 -3.63 -10.08
CA LYS A 245 16.18 -3.16 -10.10
C LYS A 245 16.29 -1.64 -10.24
N LEU A 246 15.39 -1.03 -11.00
CA LEU A 246 15.39 0.41 -11.29
C LEU A 246 14.67 1.21 -10.21
N VAL A 247 13.56 0.71 -9.73
CA VAL A 247 12.67 1.44 -8.79
C VAL A 247 12.99 1.14 -7.34
N PHE A 248 13.27 -0.13 -7.01
CA PHE A 248 13.44 -0.55 -5.62
C PHE A 248 14.61 -1.55 -5.46
N PRO A 249 15.85 -1.16 -5.78
CA PRO A 249 17.00 -2.05 -5.76
C PRO A 249 17.26 -2.68 -4.38
N GLU A 250 16.93 -2.00 -3.29
CA GLU A 250 17.12 -2.51 -1.93
C GLU A 250 16.31 -3.80 -1.66
N LEU A 251 15.11 -3.93 -2.26
CA LEU A 251 14.35 -5.19 -2.19
C LEU A 251 15.09 -6.32 -2.92
N LEU A 252 15.67 -6.01 -4.08
CA LEU A 252 16.38 -7.01 -4.87
C LEU A 252 17.65 -7.50 -4.15
N GLU A 253 18.27 -6.69 -3.28
CA GLU A 253 19.39 -7.11 -2.43
C GLU A 253 19.02 -8.27 -1.49
N LEU A 254 17.74 -8.45 -1.14
CA LEU A 254 17.25 -9.57 -0.34
C LEU A 254 17.29 -10.92 -1.08
N LYS A 255 17.41 -10.90 -2.42
CA LYS A 255 17.39 -12.10 -3.25
C LYS A 255 18.67 -12.92 -3.08
N GLY A 256 18.49 -14.22 -3.01
CA GLY A 256 19.54 -15.20 -3.01
C GLY A 256 19.59 -16.04 -1.74
N ALA A 257 19.97 -17.30 -1.95
CA ALA A 257 20.27 -18.24 -0.89
C ALA A 257 21.73 -18.69 -1.08
N GLU A 258 22.51 -18.63 -0.04
CA GLU A 258 23.89 -19.07 -0.07
C GLU A 258 24.07 -20.27 0.87
N THR A 259 24.88 -21.23 0.44
CA THR A 259 25.30 -22.35 1.27
C THR A 259 26.81 -22.30 1.44
N ARG A 260 27.26 -22.31 2.68
CA ARG A 260 28.67 -22.38 3.04
C ARG A 260 28.86 -23.43 4.12
N ASP A 261 29.83 -24.31 3.95
CA ASP A 261 30.14 -25.41 4.89
C ASP A 261 28.89 -26.28 5.22
N GLY A 262 28.02 -26.51 4.23
CA GLY A 262 26.79 -27.27 4.39
C GLY A 262 25.63 -26.50 5.07
N ILE A 263 25.82 -25.25 5.48
CA ILE A 263 24.84 -24.41 6.14
C ILE A 263 24.32 -23.38 5.15
N GLY A 264 23.02 -23.50 4.79
CA GLY A 264 22.35 -22.57 3.90
C GLY A 264 21.47 -21.58 4.65
N HIS A 265 21.20 -20.40 4.05
CA HIS A 265 20.12 -19.53 4.48
C HIS A 265 19.02 -19.49 3.41
N LYS A 266 17.81 -19.12 3.84
CA LYS A 266 16.66 -18.96 2.94
C LYS A 266 16.83 -17.73 2.05
N ASP A 267 16.21 -17.77 0.88
CA ASP A 267 16.00 -16.57 0.08
C ASP A 267 15.07 -15.59 0.81
N ASN A 268 15.65 -14.46 1.25
CA ASN A 268 14.93 -13.47 2.05
C ASN A 268 13.89 -12.73 1.22
N LEU A 269 14.06 -12.57 -0.09
CA LEU A 269 13.08 -11.91 -0.95
C LEU A 269 11.79 -12.72 -1.06
N THR A 270 11.91 -14.03 -1.35
CA THR A 270 10.75 -14.94 -1.38
C THR A 270 10.07 -15.04 -0.01
N HIS A 271 10.85 -14.99 1.07
CA HIS A 271 10.31 -14.92 2.42
C HIS A 271 9.48 -13.64 2.61
N THR A 272 10.02 -12.47 2.24
CA THR A 272 9.35 -11.19 2.33
C THR A 272 8.02 -11.18 1.56
N TYR A 273 7.97 -11.75 0.36
CA TYR A 273 6.72 -11.87 -0.42
C TYR A 273 5.63 -12.61 0.36
N LYS A 274 6.00 -13.72 1.03
CA LYS A 274 5.06 -14.49 1.86
C LYS A 274 4.59 -13.71 3.09
N VAL A 275 5.48 -12.95 3.72
CA VAL A 275 5.13 -12.12 4.88
C VAL A 275 4.12 -11.05 4.48
N VAL A 276 4.32 -10.39 3.33
CA VAL A 276 3.37 -9.39 2.82
C VAL A 276 2.00 -10.01 2.48
N ASP A 277 1.97 -11.20 1.86
CA ASP A 277 0.71 -11.93 1.61
C ASP A 277 0.00 -12.32 2.91
N ASN A 278 0.75 -12.84 3.89
CA ASN A 278 0.20 -13.18 5.21
C ASN A 278 -0.39 -11.93 5.89
N MET A 279 0.30 -10.79 5.80
CA MET A 279 -0.18 -9.53 6.35
C MET A 279 -1.45 -9.04 5.64
N ALA A 280 -1.50 -9.06 4.30
CA ALA A 280 -2.68 -8.69 3.54
C ALA A 280 -3.89 -9.54 3.94
N LYS A 281 -3.69 -10.86 4.06
CA LYS A 281 -4.72 -11.79 4.53
C LYS A 281 -5.16 -11.52 5.98
N ALA A 282 -4.20 -11.27 6.88
CA ALA A 282 -4.50 -10.97 8.29
C ALA A 282 -5.34 -9.70 8.41
N LEU A 283 -4.98 -8.63 7.68
CA LEU A 283 -5.72 -7.37 7.67
C LEU A 283 -7.15 -7.54 7.13
N ALA A 284 -7.32 -8.28 6.04
CA ALA A 284 -8.64 -8.55 5.47
C ALA A 284 -9.54 -9.36 6.45
N THR A 285 -8.93 -10.24 7.26
CA THR A 285 -9.66 -11.08 8.23
C THR A 285 -9.95 -10.35 9.53
N ALA A 286 -9.01 -9.58 10.06
CA ALA A 286 -9.13 -8.91 11.36
C ALA A 286 -10.10 -7.74 11.34
N ARG A 287 -10.25 -7.06 10.19
CA ARG A 287 -11.09 -5.86 10.03
C ARG A 287 -11.90 -5.94 8.73
N PRO A 288 -12.85 -6.89 8.59
CA PRO A 288 -13.67 -7.01 7.39
C PRO A 288 -14.40 -5.69 7.09
N GLY A 289 -14.32 -5.21 5.85
CA GLY A 289 -14.98 -3.98 5.41
C GLY A 289 -14.29 -2.67 5.81
N HIS A 290 -13.15 -2.71 6.51
CA HIS A 290 -12.31 -1.55 6.77
C HIS A 290 -11.21 -1.42 5.72
N GLU A 291 -10.75 -0.18 5.51
CA GLU A 291 -9.59 0.10 4.66
C GLU A 291 -8.34 -0.59 5.22
N MET A 292 -7.59 -1.28 4.36
CA MET A 292 -6.35 -1.95 4.76
C MET A 292 -5.29 -0.92 5.17
N ASN A 293 -4.59 -1.20 6.27
CA ASN A 293 -3.48 -0.36 6.73
C ASN A 293 -2.26 -0.52 5.79
N LEU A 294 -2.14 0.38 4.84
CA LEU A 294 -1.02 0.41 3.88
C LEU A 294 0.35 0.45 4.58
N TRP A 295 0.46 1.16 5.69
CA TRP A 295 1.75 1.35 6.35
C TRP A 295 2.20 0.10 7.12
N LEU A 296 1.26 -0.72 7.55
CA LEU A 296 1.57 -2.04 8.09
C LEU A 296 2.06 -3.01 7.00
N LEU A 297 1.51 -2.91 5.78
CA LEU A 297 2.03 -3.64 4.62
C LEU A 297 3.44 -3.17 4.24
N TRP A 298 3.73 -1.86 4.33
CA TRP A 298 5.09 -1.34 4.18
C TRP A 298 6.03 -1.86 5.26
N ALA A 299 5.60 -1.94 6.52
CA ALA A 299 6.39 -2.53 7.59
C ALA A 299 6.69 -4.02 7.32
N ALA A 300 5.69 -4.77 6.84
CA ALA A 300 5.87 -6.17 6.43
C ALA A 300 6.86 -6.31 5.26
N LEU A 301 6.83 -5.40 4.28
CA LEU A 301 7.76 -5.39 3.16
C LEU A 301 9.21 -5.08 3.60
N LEU A 302 9.38 -4.20 4.59
CA LEU A 302 10.68 -3.66 4.99
C LEU A 302 11.27 -4.30 6.26
N HIS A 303 10.55 -5.22 6.94
CA HIS A 303 10.99 -5.76 8.24
C HIS A 303 12.42 -6.34 8.18
N ASP A 304 12.75 -7.01 7.11
CA ASP A 304 14.04 -7.68 6.88
C ASP A 304 15.01 -6.92 5.96
N ILE A 305 14.69 -5.70 5.54
CA ILE A 305 15.46 -4.93 4.54
C ILE A 305 16.92 -4.68 4.93
N GLY A 306 17.25 -4.77 6.22
CA GLY A 306 18.60 -4.62 6.74
C GLY A 306 19.46 -5.88 6.64
N LYS A 307 18.90 -7.05 6.35
CA LYS A 307 19.63 -8.34 6.34
C LYS A 307 20.83 -8.37 5.38
N PRO A 308 20.74 -7.89 4.14
CA PRO A 308 21.88 -7.91 3.23
C PRO A 308 23.10 -7.16 3.78
N ARG A 309 22.88 -6.06 4.50
CA ARG A 309 23.93 -5.21 5.06
C ARG A 309 24.55 -5.73 6.35
N THR A 310 23.87 -6.67 7.02
CA THR A 310 24.30 -7.26 8.29
C THR A 310 24.70 -8.72 8.16
N LYS A 311 24.60 -9.30 6.95
CA LYS A 311 24.90 -10.68 6.66
C LYS A 311 26.34 -11.01 6.97
N ARG A 312 26.57 -12.00 7.82
CA ARG A 312 27.89 -12.55 8.18
C ARG A 312 27.80 -14.06 8.35
N PHE A 313 28.91 -14.75 8.08
CA PHE A 313 29.03 -16.17 8.35
C PHE A 313 29.90 -16.39 9.60
N ASP A 314 29.31 -17.03 10.59
CA ASP A 314 30.02 -17.50 11.80
C ASP A 314 30.22 -18.98 11.71
N GLN A 315 31.40 -19.47 12.09
CA GLN A 315 31.76 -20.90 12.01
C GLN A 315 30.92 -21.80 12.91
N ARG A 316 30.36 -21.26 14.01
CA ARG A 316 29.54 -22.02 14.97
C ARG A 316 28.05 -21.85 14.72
N LEU A 317 27.63 -20.64 14.40
CA LEU A 317 26.20 -20.26 14.25
C LEU A 317 25.72 -20.34 12.81
N GLY A 318 26.62 -20.41 11.81
CA GLY A 318 26.29 -20.31 10.40
C GLY A 318 26.02 -18.86 9.99
N TRP A 319 25.04 -18.65 9.10
CA TRP A 319 24.67 -17.32 8.65
C TRP A 319 23.95 -16.54 9.74
N THR A 320 24.43 -15.32 10.02
CA THR A 320 23.89 -14.41 11.03
C THR A 320 23.54 -13.06 10.41
N PHE A 321 22.55 -12.38 10.99
CA PHE A 321 22.01 -11.09 10.53
C PHE A 321 21.80 -10.15 11.73
N HIS A 322 22.75 -10.11 12.66
CA HIS A 322 22.62 -9.31 13.89
C HIS A 322 22.38 -7.85 13.58
N ASN A 323 21.46 -7.23 14.34
CA ASN A 323 21.06 -5.82 14.22
C ASN A 323 20.42 -5.44 12.87
N HIS A 324 19.89 -6.40 12.08
CA HIS A 324 19.23 -6.08 10.81
C HIS A 324 17.97 -5.21 11.01
N ASN A 325 17.27 -5.38 12.13
CA ASN A 325 16.13 -4.55 12.51
C ASN A 325 16.53 -3.06 12.64
N PHE A 326 17.57 -2.76 13.40
CA PHE A 326 18.09 -1.39 13.57
C PHE A 326 18.63 -0.79 12.27
N ILE A 327 19.38 -1.56 11.49
CA ILE A 327 19.85 -1.12 10.17
C ILE A 327 18.67 -0.93 9.20
N GLY A 328 17.70 -1.84 9.22
CA GLY A 328 16.45 -1.74 8.45
C GLY A 328 15.68 -0.47 8.78
N MET A 329 15.47 -0.19 10.06
CA MET A 329 14.84 1.03 10.54
C MET A 329 15.51 2.29 9.95
N LYS A 330 16.85 2.37 9.98
CA LYS A 330 17.60 3.49 9.37
C LYS A 330 17.49 3.56 7.85
N MET A 331 17.17 2.45 7.18
CA MET A 331 16.94 2.43 5.74
C MET A 331 15.55 2.98 5.37
N VAL A 332 14.55 2.85 6.23
CA VAL A 332 13.16 3.30 5.98
C VAL A 332 13.12 4.76 5.53
N SER A 333 13.71 5.68 6.30
CA SER A 333 13.68 7.12 5.97
C SER A 333 14.33 7.44 4.62
N LYS A 334 15.38 6.72 4.23
CA LYS A 334 16.04 6.89 2.93
C LYS A 334 15.16 6.40 1.79
N ILE A 335 14.52 5.24 1.96
CA ILE A 335 13.59 4.63 1.00
C ILE A 335 12.38 5.54 0.81
N PHE A 336 11.74 5.98 1.91
CA PHE A 336 10.57 6.86 1.88
C PHE A 336 10.87 8.18 1.16
N ARG A 337 12.03 8.80 1.44
CA ARG A 337 12.44 10.03 0.77
C ARG A 337 12.65 9.82 -0.72
N ARG A 338 13.32 8.74 -1.13
CA ARG A 338 13.58 8.43 -2.54
C ARG A 338 12.31 8.13 -3.31
N LEU A 339 11.39 7.38 -2.71
CA LEU A 339 10.08 7.04 -3.31
C LEU A 339 9.02 8.13 -3.12
N ARG A 340 9.38 9.26 -2.49
CA ARG A 340 8.43 10.35 -2.23
C ARG A 340 7.21 9.92 -1.42
N LEU A 341 7.40 8.98 -0.52
CA LEU A 341 6.39 8.58 0.47
C LEU A 341 6.32 9.63 1.60
N PRO A 342 5.23 9.67 2.39
CA PRO A 342 5.10 10.61 3.50
C PRO A 342 6.24 10.47 4.52
N LEU A 343 6.82 11.61 4.94
CA LEU A 343 7.92 11.66 5.93
C LEU A 343 7.42 12.06 7.34
N ASP A 344 6.15 11.83 7.60
CA ASP A 344 5.44 12.17 8.84
C ASP A 344 5.35 10.97 9.81
N HIS A 345 4.35 10.95 10.66
CA HIS A 345 4.06 9.87 11.61
C HIS A 345 3.96 8.48 10.95
N LYS A 346 3.59 8.41 9.67
CA LYS A 346 3.47 7.15 8.91
C LYS A 346 4.85 6.51 8.69
N MET A 347 5.85 7.33 8.38
CA MET A 347 7.24 6.87 8.27
C MET A 347 7.75 6.38 9.64
N HIS A 348 7.52 7.16 10.70
CA HIS A 348 7.95 6.78 12.06
C HIS A 348 7.24 5.52 12.57
N TYR A 349 5.99 5.32 12.19
CA TYR A 349 5.27 4.08 12.46
C TYR A 349 5.97 2.88 11.80
N VAL A 350 6.34 2.97 10.52
CA VAL A 350 7.07 1.90 9.81
C VAL A 350 8.46 1.67 10.43
N GLU A 351 9.21 2.74 10.73
CA GLU A 351 10.51 2.67 11.41
C GLU A 351 10.40 1.91 12.73
N LYS A 352 9.40 2.25 13.57
CA LYS A 352 9.16 1.61 14.85
C LYS A 352 8.88 0.11 14.70
N LEU A 353 7.97 -0.28 13.79
CA LEU A 353 7.62 -1.67 13.59
C LEU A 353 8.82 -2.49 13.05
N VAL A 354 9.58 -1.93 12.12
CA VAL A 354 10.80 -2.58 11.59
C VAL A 354 11.84 -2.77 12.70
N ASP A 355 12.02 -1.80 13.60
CA ASP A 355 12.98 -1.93 14.70
C ASP A 355 12.52 -2.97 15.75
N LEU A 356 11.23 -3.00 16.05
CA LEU A 356 10.70 -3.83 17.13
C LEU A 356 10.32 -5.26 16.70
N HIS A 357 10.26 -5.59 15.39
CA HIS A 357 9.70 -6.87 14.93
C HIS A 357 10.36 -8.12 15.55
N MET A 358 11.62 -8.03 15.94
CA MET A 358 12.32 -9.16 16.58
C MET A 358 11.99 -9.32 18.08
N ARG A 359 11.47 -8.27 18.73
CA ARG A 359 11.26 -8.28 20.20
C ARG A 359 10.25 -9.33 20.68
N PRO A 360 9.07 -9.51 20.06
CA PRO A 360 8.13 -10.54 20.52
C PRO A 360 8.66 -11.95 20.40
N ALA A 361 9.52 -12.25 19.40
CA ALA A 361 10.14 -13.57 19.26
C ALA A 361 11.11 -13.88 20.40
N THR A 362 11.94 -12.91 20.81
CA THR A 362 12.87 -13.07 21.93
C THR A 362 12.14 -13.31 23.25
N LEU A 363 10.97 -12.73 23.46
CA LEU A 363 10.16 -12.98 24.65
C LEU A 363 9.73 -14.45 24.79
N VAL A 364 9.47 -15.10 23.66
CA VAL A 364 9.11 -16.54 23.65
C VAL A 364 10.29 -17.42 24.03
N ASP A 365 11.49 -17.10 23.52
CA ASP A 365 12.69 -17.93 23.68
C ASP A 365 13.31 -17.80 25.08
N GLU A 366 13.29 -16.61 25.69
CA GLU A 366 13.90 -16.30 26.99
C GLU A 366 12.94 -16.49 28.17
N GLY A 367 11.70 -16.86 27.91
CA GLY A 367 10.61 -16.84 28.88
C GLY A 367 9.98 -15.46 29.02
N VAL A 368 8.65 -15.43 29.18
CA VAL A 368 7.87 -14.19 29.18
C VAL A 368 7.90 -13.57 30.57
N THR A 369 8.87 -12.68 30.85
CA THR A 369 8.96 -11.93 32.12
C THR A 369 8.10 -10.66 32.05
N ASP A 370 7.55 -10.24 33.21
CA ASP A 370 6.75 -9.02 33.30
C ASP A 370 7.53 -7.78 32.88
N SER A 371 8.80 -7.69 33.25
CA SER A 371 9.69 -6.58 32.86
C SER A 371 9.87 -6.48 31.36
N ALA A 372 10.12 -7.60 30.66
CA ALA A 372 10.29 -7.64 29.24
C ALA A 372 8.98 -7.22 28.50
N VAL A 373 7.83 -7.64 29.03
CA VAL A 373 6.52 -7.26 28.50
C VAL A 373 6.25 -5.78 28.70
N ARG A 374 6.55 -5.20 29.88
CA ARG A 374 6.41 -3.77 30.15
C ARG A 374 7.26 -2.94 29.16
N ARG A 375 8.51 -3.35 28.95
CA ARG A 375 9.39 -2.67 27.99
C ARG A 375 8.82 -2.71 26.57
N LEU A 376 8.31 -3.86 26.12
CA LEU A 376 7.68 -3.97 24.80
C LEU A 376 6.42 -3.08 24.69
N LEU A 377 5.55 -3.09 25.70
CA LEU A 377 4.36 -2.23 25.74
C LEU A 377 4.73 -0.75 25.68
N PHE A 378 5.74 -0.33 26.42
CA PHE A 378 6.21 1.04 26.42
C PHE A 378 6.81 1.46 25.06
N GLU A 379 7.65 0.62 24.47
CA GLU A 379 8.31 0.91 23.20
C GLU A 379 7.32 0.91 22.03
N ALA A 380 6.40 -0.04 21.98
CA ALA A 380 5.40 -0.15 20.92
C ALA A 380 4.24 0.87 21.09
N GLY A 381 3.86 1.16 22.33
CA GLY A 381 2.73 2.04 22.61
C GLY A 381 1.44 1.52 21.99
N ASP A 382 0.70 2.42 21.32
CA ASP A 382 -0.58 2.08 20.66
C ASP A 382 -0.43 1.15 19.46
N ASP A 383 0.80 0.97 18.94
CA ASP A 383 1.07 0.12 17.78
C ASP A 383 1.35 -1.35 18.15
N ILE A 384 1.16 -1.75 19.42
CA ILE A 384 1.46 -3.11 19.91
C ILE A 384 0.67 -4.19 19.17
N ASP A 385 -0.59 -3.96 18.86
CA ASP A 385 -1.43 -4.92 18.16
C ASP A 385 -0.97 -5.11 16.71
N ASP A 386 -0.58 -4.03 16.03
CA ASP A 386 -0.04 -4.06 14.68
C ASP A 386 1.35 -4.74 14.66
N LEU A 387 2.18 -4.51 15.68
CA LEU A 387 3.44 -5.23 15.85
C LEU A 387 3.22 -6.74 16.01
N MET A 388 2.23 -7.14 16.79
CA MET A 388 1.90 -8.56 16.96
C MET A 388 1.38 -9.19 15.67
N LEU A 389 0.59 -8.47 14.87
CA LEU A 389 0.17 -8.92 13.53
C LEU A 389 1.39 -9.10 12.61
N LEU A 390 2.37 -8.19 12.67
CA LEU A 390 3.58 -8.26 11.85
C LEU A 390 4.41 -9.53 12.18
N VAL A 391 4.64 -9.81 13.45
CA VAL A 391 5.44 -10.99 13.84
C VAL A 391 4.72 -12.31 13.60
N GLU A 392 3.39 -12.32 13.66
CA GLU A 392 2.58 -13.48 13.28
C GLU A 392 2.63 -13.72 11.76
N ALA A 393 2.59 -12.65 10.95
CA ALA A 393 2.72 -12.72 9.50
C ALA A 393 4.12 -13.21 9.05
N ASP A 394 5.16 -12.92 9.84
CA ASP A 394 6.54 -13.34 9.59
C ASP A 394 6.75 -14.86 9.71
N ILE A 395 5.80 -15.60 10.28
CA ILE A 395 5.85 -17.05 10.37
C ILE A 395 5.56 -17.66 8.99
N THR A 396 6.60 -18.02 8.24
CA THR A 396 6.51 -18.56 6.88
C THR A 396 6.98 -20.01 6.74
N SER A 397 7.04 -20.77 7.84
CA SER A 397 7.46 -22.18 7.81
C SER A 397 6.53 -23.02 6.92
N LYS A 398 7.10 -23.94 6.14
CA LYS A 398 6.34 -24.94 5.39
C LYS A 398 5.77 -26.06 6.29
N ASN A 399 6.22 -26.15 7.54
CA ASN A 399 5.77 -27.16 8.50
C ASN A 399 4.57 -26.61 9.31
N PRO A 400 3.33 -27.15 9.11
CA PRO A 400 2.15 -26.67 9.82
C PRO A 400 2.24 -26.79 11.35
N GLN A 401 2.93 -27.82 11.85
CA GLN A 401 3.09 -28.03 13.29
C GLN A 401 3.99 -26.93 13.91
N ARG A 402 5.06 -26.52 13.20
CA ARG A 402 5.90 -25.39 13.61
C ARG A 402 5.12 -24.10 13.59
N VAL A 403 4.34 -23.83 12.52
CA VAL A 403 3.49 -22.63 12.43
C VAL A 403 2.54 -22.57 13.62
N ARG A 404 1.81 -23.68 13.90
CA ARG A 404 0.89 -23.74 15.05
C ARG A 404 1.62 -23.47 16.37
N LYS A 405 2.78 -24.10 16.61
CA LYS A 405 3.57 -23.88 17.82
C LYS A 405 3.95 -22.41 18.02
N TYR A 406 4.43 -21.74 16.98
CA TYR A 406 4.79 -20.31 17.06
C TYR A 406 3.56 -19.42 17.31
N LEU A 407 2.46 -19.68 16.63
CA LEU A 407 1.22 -18.93 16.86
C LEU A 407 0.67 -19.15 18.28
N ASP A 408 0.75 -20.35 18.81
CA ASP A 408 0.33 -20.62 20.19
C ASP A 408 1.24 -19.92 21.21
N ASN A 409 2.54 -19.84 20.95
CA ASN A 409 3.47 -19.05 21.76
C ASN A 409 3.12 -17.56 21.73
N TYR A 410 2.78 -16.99 20.57
CA TYR A 410 2.37 -15.59 20.47
C TYR A 410 1.02 -15.31 21.16
N LYS A 411 0.11 -16.27 21.22
CA LYS A 411 -1.10 -16.14 22.06
C LYS A 411 -0.77 -15.93 23.54
N VAL A 412 0.24 -16.66 24.04
CA VAL A 412 0.74 -16.47 25.42
C VAL A 412 1.30 -15.07 25.61
N VAL A 413 2.10 -14.58 24.65
CA VAL A 413 2.61 -13.20 24.68
C VAL A 413 1.47 -12.18 24.67
N ARG A 414 0.47 -12.34 23.78
CA ARG A 414 -0.72 -11.46 23.73
C ARG A 414 -1.49 -11.44 25.05
N GLN A 415 -1.69 -12.59 25.67
CA GLN A 415 -2.36 -12.64 26.98
C GLN A 415 -1.57 -11.89 28.03
N LYS A 416 -0.26 -12.09 28.10
CA LYS A 416 0.61 -11.35 29.01
C LYS A 416 0.61 -9.84 28.77
N LEU A 417 0.55 -9.40 27.51
CA LEU A 417 0.44 -7.98 27.15
C LEU A 417 -0.84 -7.38 27.74
N VAL A 418 -1.98 -8.09 27.62
CA VAL A 418 -3.26 -7.66 28.21
C VAL A 418 -3.17 -7.62 29.74
N ASP A 419 -2.70 -8.69 30.37
CA ASP A 419 -2.62 -8.79 31.84
C ASP A 419 -1.76 -7.67 32.45
N ILE A 420 -0.60 -7.38 31.84
CA ILE A 420 0.31 -6.31 32.29
C ILE A 420 -0.30 -4.93 32.04
N GLU A 421 -0.95 -4.71 30.89
CA GLU A 421 -1.58 -3.44 30.59
C GLU A 421 -2.74 -3.14 31.55
N GLU A 422 -3.58 -4.14 31.86
CA GLU A 422 -4.66 -4.00 32.84
C GLU A 422 -4.13 -3.72 34.24
N LYS A 423 -3.03 -4.36 34.64
CA LYS A 423 -2.43 -4.21 35.96
C LYS A 423 -1.68 -2.88 36.13
N ASP A 424 -0.80 -2.58 35.19
CA ASP A 424 0.26 -1.56 35.37
C ASP A 424 0.03 -0.30 34.49
N ARG A 425 -0.89 -0.33 33.51
CA ARG A 425 -1.22 0.77 32.59
C ARG A 425 0.04 1.39 31.95
N ILE A 426 0.91 0.53 31.45
CA ILE A 426 2.25 0.91 30.97
C ILE A 426 2.23 1.53 29.57
N ARG A 427 1.22 1.23 28.75
CA ARG A 427 1.10 1.77 27.41
C ARG A 427 1.06 3.31 27.46
N ASN A 428 2.02 3.96 26.80
CA ASN A 428 2.13 5.42 26.77
C ASN A 428 2.27 6.10 28.15
N PHE A 429 2.68 5.38 29.21
CA PHE A 429 2.85 6.00 30.50
C PHE A 429 3.91 7.10 30.49
N GLN A 430 3.71 8.11 31.30
CA GLN A 430 4.72 9.11 31.60
C GLN A 430 5.21 8.91 33.03
N PRO A 431 6.54 8.83 33.24
CA PRO A 431 7.05 8.79 34.60
C PRO A 431 6.51 9.99 35.44
N PRO A 432 6.11 9.78 36.69
CA PRO A 432 5.48 10.84 37.49
C PRO A 432 6.42 11.97 37.85
N ILE A 433 7.72 11.78 37.61
CA ILE A 433 8.76 12.79 37.85
C ILE A 433 9.14 13.42 36.51
N SER A 434 8.86 14.70 36.34
CA SER A 434 9.23 15.47 35.17
C SER A 434 10.68 15.95 35.22
N GLY A 435 11.28 16.20 34.04
CA GLY A 435 12.61 16.84 34.00
C GLY A 435 12.66 18.22 34.69
N GLN A 436 11.55 18.96 34.65
CA GLN A 436 11.43 20.25 35.36
C GLN A 436 11.50 20.04 36.87
N LEU A 437 10.80 19.06 37.41
CA LEU A 437 10.85 18.75 38.85
C LEU A 437 12.27 18.37 39.30
N ILE A 438 13.01 17.60 38.51
CA ILE A 438 14.40 17.26 38.77
C ILE A 438 15.27 18.52 38.79
N MET A 439 15.14 19.39 37.79
CA MET A 439 15.89 20.66 37.74
C MET A 439 15.55 21.53 38.93
N ASP A 440 14.30 21.69 39.29
CA ASP A 440 13.87 22.52 40.41
C ASP A 440 14.35 21.95 41.76
N THR A 441 14.34 20.62 41.93
CA THR A 441 14.77 19.97 43.17
C THR A 441 16.26 20.11 43.42
N PHE A 442 17.10 20.07 42.38
CA PHE A 442 18.55 20.09 42.50
C PHE A 442 19.20 21.39 42.04
N ALA A 443 18.41 22.43 41.73
CA ALA A 443 18.84 23.71 41.18
C ALA A 443 19.72 23.55 39.90
N LEU A 444 19.27 22.65 38.98
CA LEU A 444 19.96 22.36 37.72
C LEU A 444 19.32 23.12 36.57
N THR A 445 20.14 23.38 35.55
CA THR A 445 19.67 23.71 34.19
C THR A 445 19.61 22.45 33.36
N PRO A 446 19.02 22.48 32.13
CA PRO A 446 19.02 21.30 31.25
C PRO A 446 20.44 20.77 31.05
N CYS A 447 20.71 19.57 31.55
CA CYS A 447 22.01 18.94 31.57
C CYS A 447 21.88 17.39 31.46
N ARG A 448 23.01 16.72 31.32
CA ARG A 448 23.09 15.26 31.17
C ARG A 448 22.53 14.53 32.39
N GLU A 449 22.78 15.03 33.57
CA GLU A 449 22.36 14.44 34.85
C GLU A 449 20.84 14.37 34.96
N VAL A 450 20.11 15.38 34.49
CA VAL A 450 18.64 15.35 34.43
C VAL A 450 18.14 14.20 33.55
N GLY A 451 18.79 13.99 32.39
CA GLY A 451 18.47 12.87 31.49
C GLY A 451 18.74 11.51 32.16
N LEU A 452 19.90 11.35 32.80
CA LEU A 452 20.28 10.11 33.49
C LEU A 452 19.28 9.72 34.59
N ILE A 453 18.90 10.67 35.43
CA ILE A 453 17.93 10.46 36.51
C ILE A 453 16.55 10.09 35.94
N LYS A 454 16.11 10.81 34.90
CA LYS A 454 14.82 10.53 34.24
C LYS A 454 14.79 9.14 33.61
N ASP A 455 15.86 8.73 32.95
CA ASP A 455 15.98 7.40 32.36
C ASP A 455 16.05 6.31 33.42
N ALA A 456 16.79 6.51 34.52
CA ALA A 456 16.86 5.58 35.64
C ALA A 456 15.48 5.35 36.28
N ILE A 457 14.68 6.40 36.49
CA ILE A 457 13.31 6.28 37.03
C ILE A 457 12.42 5.48 36.06
N LYS A 458 12.46 5.80 34.76
CA LYS A 458 11.72 5.07 33.72
C LYS A 458 12.09 3.58 33.74
N ASP A 459 13.37 3.27 33.74
CA ASP A 459 13.88 1.90 33.76
C ASP A 459 13.46 1.14 35.03
N ALA A 460 13.53 1.77 36.19
CA ALA A 460 13.10 1.17 37.44
C ALA A 460 11.59 0.83 37.46
N ILE A 461 10.75 1.68 36.84
CA ILE A 461 9.31 1.41 36.67
C ILE A 461 9.08 0.25 35.70
N LEU A 462 9.76 0.24 34.57
CA LEU A 462 9.64 -0.81 33.56
C LEU A 462 10.14 -2.17 34.10
N ASP A 463 11.17 -2.17 34.92
CA ASP A 463 11.67 -3.37 35.59
C ASP A 463 10.80 -3.83 36.77
N GLY A 464 9.83 -2.99 37.18
CA GLY A 464 8.96 -3.27 38.31
C GLY A 464 9.64 -3.12 39.66
N THR A 465 10.80 -2.45 39.70
CA THR A 465 11.54 -2.15 40.95
C THR A 465 10.80 -1.16 41.81
N ILE A 466 10.12 -0.19 41.15
CA ILE A 466 9.22 0.78 41.81
C ILE A 466 7.89 0.83 41.03
N PRO A 467 6.76 1.12 41.72
CA PRO A 467 5.49 1.38 41.07
C PRO A 467 5.53 2.73 40.31
N ASN A 468 4.62 2.89 39.32
CA ASN A 468 4.45 4.15 38.60
C ASN A 468 3.63 5.16 39.44
N GLU A 469 4.16 5.54 40.57
CA GLU A 469 3.55 6.45 41.57
C GLU A 469 4.55 7.53 41.97
N TYR A 470 4.04 8.70 42.38
CA TYR A 470 4.88 9.88 42.62
C TYR A 470 5.88 9.66 43.77
N GLU A 471 5.41 9.22 44.96
CA GLU A 471 6.26 9.08 46.15
C GLU A 471 7.40 8.09 45.94
N PRO A 472 7.18 6.85 45.47
CA PRO A 472 8.28 5.90 45.21
C PRO A 472 9.26 6.40 44.16
N ALA A 473 8.75 7.06 43.09
CA ALA A 473 9.59 7.60 42.05
C ALA A 473 10.39 8.82 42.53
N TYR A 474 9.84 9.64 43.41
CA TYR A 474 10.55 10.79 44.02
C TYR A 474 11.66 10.33 44.97
N GLU A 475 11.41 9.33 45.82
CA GLU A 475 12.44 8.72 46.65
C GLU A 475 13.55 8.08 45.84
N PHE A 476 13.19 7.40 44.73
CA PHE A 476 14.15 6.84 43.82
C PHE A 476 14.99 7.94 43.16
N MET A 477 14.37 9.01 42.70
CA MET A 477 15.06 10.21 42.17
C MET A 477 16.13 10.73 43.13
N LEU A 478 15.80 10.88 44.40
CA LEU A 478 16.75 11.36 45.43
C LEU A 478 17.97 10.42 45.56
N ARG A 479 17.76 9.12 45.54
CA ARG A 479 18.83 8.12 45.60
C ARG A 479 19.75 8.16 44.42
N GLU A 480 19.19 8.20 43.20
CA GLU A 480 19.96 8.28 41.95
C GLU A 480 20.73 9.59 41.87
N ALA A 481 20.13 10.70 42.25
CA ALA A 481 20.77 12.00 42.29
C ALA A 481 21.97 12.03 43.28
N ALA A 482 21.79 11.42 44.48
CA ALA A 482 22.87 11.29 45.45
C ALA A 482 24.05 10.46 44.93
N ALA A 483 23.78 9.39 44.16
CA ALA A 483 24.83 8.59 43.48
C ALA A 483 25.62 9.39 42.42
N LEU A 484 25.00 10.42 41.84
CA LEU A 484 25.63 11.37 40.94
C LEU A 484 26.27 12.57 41.67
N GLY A 485 26.28 12.57 43.00
CA GLY A 485 26.86 13.67 43.84
C GLY A 485 25.98 14.91 43.94
N LEU A 486 24.69 14.81 43.55
CA LEU A 486 23.74 15.92 43.65
C LEU A 486 23.04 15.93 45.00
N THR A 487 22.83 17.12 45.53
CA THR A 487 22.05 17.32 46.77
C THR A 487 20.85 18.24 46.50
N PRO A 488 19.69 18.01 47.11
CA PRO A 488 18.55 18.91 46.96
C PRO A 488 18.92 20.35 47.36
N ALA A 489 18.48 21.30 46.55
CA ALA A 489 18.62 22.69 46.87
C ALA A 489 17.90 23.00 48.22
N LYS A 490 18.56 23.68 49.13
CA LYS A 490 17.90 24.17 50.35
C LYS A 490 16.80 25.14 49.91
N LYS A 491 15.55 24.82 50.29
CA LYS A 491 14.44 25.77 50.18
C LYS A 491 14.70 27.02 51.00
#